data_f3041379b1cb0e24ab7c5d53adb1fcd0
#
_entry.id   f3041379b1cb0e24ab7c5d53adb1fcd0
#
_cell.length_a   1.000
_cell.length_b   1.000
_cell.length_c   1.000
_cell.angle_alpha   90.00
_cell.angle_beta   90.00
_cell.angle_gamma   90.00
#
_symmetry.space_group_name_H-M   'P 1'
#
loop_
_entity.id
_entity.type
_entity.pdbx_description
1 polymer ?
#
loop_
_entity_poly.entity_id
_entity_poly.type
_entity_poly.pdbx_seq_one_letter_code
_entity_poly.pdbx_strand_id
1 'polypeptide(L)'
;MKIEIAIEGPCEAVRALHRKLAFGSEEVEQGVDKDPQRAKLILVEEDERVNQVLIRISDIAERELRIAESLEFRVRNLAYSEPSPWCESLREPFQPVPSLTVRPWSPTASRSDDRHEILLDSDLAFGTGRHPTTQLCLKALQDLSCGLWGLSGKSVLDFGCGTALLAIAAAKLGASHCQAVEIDPEAAATAKRNVVLNGLSDRVVISQGSWEAVEGRVDLLLANLVPSVLLRTGSEIPAHLREQGRAVVSGFGRNQSQEMEDFFSRLGLKTTEHLERQEWRALVMEKNKA
;
A
#
# COMPACT_ATOMS: atom_id res chain seq x y z
N MET A 1 8.34 1.25 15.47
CA MET A 1 9.09 0.39 14.56
C MET A 1 9.97 1.30 13.71
N LYS A 2 11.20 0.87 13.41
CA LYS A 2 12.05 1.66 12.52
C LYS A 2 11.86 1.18 11.09
N ILE A 3 11.64 2.11 10.20
CA ILE A 3 11.46 1.88 8.77
C ILE A 3 12.55 2.62 8.02
N GLU A 4 13.21 1.93 7.12
CA GLU A 4 14.15 2.50 6.19
C GLU A 4 13.40 2.98 4.95
N ILE A 5 13.61 4.24 4.60
CA ILE A 5 13.17 4.82 3.33
C ILE A 5 14.43 5.05 2.50
N ALA A 6 14.62 4.27 1.46
CA ALA A 6 15.70 4.46 0.50
C ALA A 6 15.19 5.24 -0.71
N ILE A 7 15.91 6.29 -1.09
CA ILE A 7 15.60 7.16 -2.22
C ILE A 7 16.80 7.14 -3.15
N GLU A 8 16.63 6.65 -4.35
CA GLU A 8 17.70 6.52 -5.35
C GLU A 8 17.40 7.38 -6.57
N GLY A 9 18.45 7.94 -7.18
CA GLY A 9 18.30 8.76 -8.38
C GLY A 9 19.59 9.49 -8.76
N PRO A 10 19.50 10.47 -9.69
CA PRO A 10 20.63 11.31 -10.05
C PRO A 10 21.21 12.04 -8.83
N CYS A 11 22.54 12.11 -8.72
CA CYS A 11 23.23 12.71 -7.57
C CYS A 11 22.72 14.12 -7.21
N GLU A 12 22.46 14.95 -8.20
CA GLU A 12 21.98 16.32 -7.99
C GLU A 12 20.56 16.33 -7.39
N ALA A 13 19.68 15.47 -7.88
CA ALA A 13 18.30 15.35 -7.41
C ALA A 13 18.26 14.86 -5.95
N VAL A 14 18.99 13.79 -5.64
CA VAL A 14 19.06 13.22 -4.28
C VAL A 14 19.65 14.22 -3.28
N ARG A 15 20.72 14.93 -3.67
CA ARG A 15 21.34 15.97 -2.81
C ARG A 15 20.44 17.20 -2.64
N ALA A 16 19.67 17.59 -3.67
CA ALA A 16 18.73 18.70 -3.55
C ALA A 16 17.60 18.35 -2.57
N LEU A 17 17.07 17.13 -2.67
CA LEU A 17 16.07 16.60 -1.74
C LEU A 17 16.61 16.54 -0.31
N HIS A 18 17.80 15.96 -0.12
CA HIS A 18 18.46 15.87 1.19
C HIS A 18 18.60 17.25 1.88
N ARG A 19 19.09 18.26 1.14
CA ARG A 19 19.20 19.63 1.70
C ARG A 19 17.88 20.24 2.15
N LYS A 20 16.77 19.86 1.50
CA LYS A 20 15.42 20.37 1.81
C LYS A 20 14.76 19.64 2.98
N LEU A 21 15.06 18.36 3.14
CA LEU A 21 14.48 17.55 4.23
C LEU A 21 14.97 18.00 5.61
N ALA A 22 16.23 18.49 5.72
CA ALA A 22 16.82 19.02 6.95
C ALA A 22 16.68 18.09 8.19
N PHE A 23 16.78 16.78 7.99
CA PHE A 23 16.81 15.78 9.06
C PHE A 23 18.24 15.55 9.54
N GLY A 24 18.43 15.23 10.82
CA GLY A 24 19.72 15.29 11.50
C GLY A 24 20.57 14.00 11.53
N SER A 25 20.23 12.94 10.78
CA SER A 25 20.95 11.64 10.85
C SER A 25 20.88 10.84 9.55
N GLU A 26 21.26 11.47 8.42
CA GLU A 26 21.10 10.86 7.12
C GLU A 26 22.46 10.70 6.42
N GLU A 27 22.67 9.54 5.81
CA GLU A 27 23.83 9.30 4.96
C GLU A 27 23.40 9.34 3.50
N VAL A 28 24.10 10.15 2.69
CA VAL A 28 23.98 10.14 1.23
C VAL A 28 25.14 9.31 0.67
N GLU A 29 24.83 8.14 0.19
CA GLU A 29 25.76 7.25 -0.48
C GLU A 29 25.90 7.62 -1.96
N GLN A 30 27.14 7.74 -2.47
CA GLN A 30 27.40 7.97 -3.89
C GLN A 30 27.86 6.69 -4.60
N GLY A 31 27.57 6.57 -5.90
CA GLY A 31 28.03 5.45 -6.70
C GLY A 31 27.19 4.21 -6.55
N VAL A 32 25.88 4.36 -6.42
CA VAL A 32 24.92 3.25 -6.32
C VAL A 32 24.95 2.40 -7.60
N ASP A 33 24.95 1.09 -7.45
CA ASP A 33 25.03 0.10 -8.54
C ASP A 33 26.25 0.32 -9.49
N LYS A 34 27.38 0.84 -8.96
CA LYS A 34 28.61 1.18 -9.69
C LYS A 34 28.44 2.36 -10.67
N ASP A 35 27.37 3.10 -10.62
CA ASP A 35 27.15 4.33 -11.40
C ASP A 35 27.54 5.56 -10.56
N PRO A 36 28.62 6.27 -10.90
CA PRO A 36 29.08 7.45 -10.15
C PRO A 36 28.11 8.65 -10.24
N GLN A 37 27.15 8.64 -11.17
CA GLN A 37 26.15 9.69 -11.33
C GLN A 37 24.89 9.45 -10.51
N ARG A 38 24.74 8.28 -9.91
CA ARG A 38 23.62 7.96 -9.02
C ARG A 38 24.01 8.12 -7.55
N ALA A 39 23.05 8.51 -6.75
CA ALA A 39 23.16 8.59 -5.29
C ALA A 39 21.95 7.93 -4.63
N LYS A 40 22.14 7.53 -3.39
CA LYS A 40 21.12 6.95 -2.52
C LYS A 40 21.08 7.74 -1.22
N LEU A 41 19.89 8.13 -0.81
CA LEU A 41 19.58 8.72 0.50
C LEU A 41 18.84 7.68 1.31
N ILE A 42 19.32 7.41 2.51
CA ILE A 42 18.68 6.49 3.46
C ILE A 42 18.16 7.30 4.63
N LEU A 43 16.87 7.21 4.88
CA LEU A 43 16.20 7.76 6.05
C LEU A 43 15.71 6.62 6.93
N VAL A 44 15.90 6.74 8.24
CA VAL A 44 15.39 5.76 9.21
C VAL A 44 14.43 6.47 10.14
N GLU A 45 13.15 6.09 10.06
CA GLU A 45 12.08 6.74 10.81
C GLU A 45 11.26 5.74 11.63
N GLU A 46 10.64 6.24 12.71
CA GLU A 46 9.64 5.48 13.45
C GLU A 46 8.38 5.28 12.57
N ASP A 47 7.77 4.11 12.64
CA ASP A 47 6.60 3.71 11.84
C ASP A 47 5.48 4.78 11.83
N GLU A 48 5.23 5.38 12.97
CA GLU A 48 4.23 6.44 13.11
C GLU A 48 4.54 7.70 12.29
N ARG A 49 5.82 7.94 11.96
CA ARG A 49 6.30 9.11 11.23
C ARG A 49 6.55 8.84 9.75
N VAL A 50 6.71 7.58 9.35
CA VAL A 50 7.10 7.20 7.99
C VAL A 50 6.23 7.87 6.94
N ASN A 51 4.92 7.87 7.14
CA ASN A 51 4.02 8.46 6.16
C ASN A 51 4.07 9.99 6.13
N GLN A 52 4.29 10.65 7.27
CA GLN A 52 4.51 12.09 7.30
C GLN A 52 5.80 12.45 6.54
N VAL A 53 6.83 11.62 6.71
CA VAL A 53 8.10 11.77 6.00
C VAL A 53 7.93 11.51 4.51
N LEU A 54 7.25 10.44 4.11
CA LEU A 54 6.96 10.15 2.70
C LEU A 54 6.14 11.24 2.02
N ILE A 55 5.10 11.75 2.68
CA ILE A 55 4.31 12.90 2.19
C ILE A 55 5.19 14.11 2.00
N ARG A 56 6.04 14.44 2.99
CA ARG A 56 6.96 15.57 2.92
C ARG A 56 7.98 15.42 1.82
N ILE A 57 8.54 14.21 1.64
CA ILE A 57 9.46 13.90 0.55
C ILE A 57 8.77 14.12 -0.80
N SER A 58 7.56 13.60 -0.95
CA SER A 58 6.76 13.75 -2.16
C SER A 58 6.48 15.21 -2.47
N ASP A 59 5.99 15.97 -1.50
CA ASP A 59 5.70 17.39 -1.66
C ASP A 59 6.95 18.20 -2.08
N ILE A 60 8.09 17.95 -1.45
CA ILE A 60 9.36 18.62 -1.81
C ILE A 60 9.78 18.20 -3.20
N ALA A 61 9.79 16.91 -3.52
CA ALA A 61 10.26 16.41 -4.81
C ALA A 61 9.40 16.90 -5.98
N GLU A 62 8.08 16.93 -5.80
CA GLU A 62 7.13 17.32 -6.85
C GLU A 62 6.96 18.84 -6.96
N ARG A 63 6.65 19.49 -5.84
CA ARG A 63 6.20 20.89 -5.84
C ARG A 63 7.34 21.88 -5.76
N GLU A 64 8.38 21.57 -4.96
CA GLU A 64 9.51 22.51 -4.77
C GLU A 64 10.64 22.28 -5.77
N LEU A 65 11.01 21.02 -6.02
CA LEU A 65 12.18 20.67 -6.81
C LEU A 65 11.86 20.17 -8.23
N ARG A 66 10.64 19.67 -8.45
CA ARG A 66 10.18 19.08 -9.73
C ARG A 66 11.07 17.93 -10.23
N ILE A 67 11.54 17.11 -9.31
CA ILE A 67 12.45 15.97 -9.55
C ILE A 67 11.81 14.60 -9.27
N ALA A 68 10.53 14.54 -8.92
CA ALA A 68 9.87 13.30 -8.50
C ALA A 68 10.01 12.15 -9.51
N GLU A 69 9.91 12.45 -10.80
CA GLU A 69 10.06 11.47 -11.88
C GLU A 69 11.47 10.87 -12.00
N SER A 70 12.47 11.55 -11.44
CA SER A 70 13.86 11.11 -11.47
C SER A 70 14.28 10.28 -10.25
N LEU A 71 13.39 10.12 -9.27
CA LEU A 71 13.67 9.45 -8.01
C LEU A 71 12.95 8.12 -7.92
N GLU A 72 13.65 7.11 -7.46
CA GLU A 72 13.12 5.80 -7.12
C GLU A 72 13.01 5.69 -5.58
N PHE A 73 11.88 5.18 -5.10
CA PHE A 73 11.60 5.04 -3.67
C PHE A 73 11.48 3.58 -3.28
N ARG A 74 12.17 3.19 -2.22
CA ARG A 74 12.04 1.89 -1.58
C ARG A 74 11.82 2.07 -0.09
N VAL A 75 10.86 1.35 0.47
CA VAL A 75 10.56 1.39 1.90
C VAL A 75 10.77 0.00 2.47
N ARG A 76 11.66 -0.12 3.46
CA ARG A 76 11.98 -1.40 4.12
C ARG A 76 11.72 -1.31 5.61
N ASN A 77 11.28 -2.41 6.18
CA ASN A 77 11.10 -2.54 7.61
C ASN A 77 12.41 -3.03 8.26
N LEU A 78 13.00 -2.23 9.16
CA LEU A 78 14.24 -2.58 9.86
C LEU A 78 14.02 -3.42 11.13
N ALA A 79 12.79 -3.75 11.48
CA ALA A 79 12.44 -4.32 12.78
C ALA A 79 12.95 -5.75 13.02
N TYR A 80 13.60 -6.38 12.05
CA TYR A 80 13.98 -7.80 12.15
C TYR A 80 15.44 -8.07 12.52
N SER A 81 16.28 -7.03 12.66
CA SER A 81 17.71 -7.23 12.98
C SER A 81 18.06 -7.20 14.46
N GLU A 82 17.17 -6.69 15.35
CA GLU A 82 17.39 -6.69 16.80
C GLU A 82 16.10 -6.96 17.58
N PRO A 83 16.16 -7.77 18.68
CA PRO A 83 14.99 -8.00 19.54
C PRO A 83 14.74 -6.75 20.40
N SER A 84 13.89 -5.86 19.91
CA SER A 84 13.38 -4.72 20.67
C SER A 84 12.03 -5.10 21.31
N PRO A 85 11.64 -4.55 22.47
CA PRO A 85 10.31 -4.75 23.06
C PRO A 85 9.16 -4.42 22.10
N TRP A 86 9.40 -3.54 21.12
CA TRP A 86 8.46 -3.24 20.03
C TRP A 86 8.26 -4.41 19.06
N CYS A 87 9.28 -5.24 18.85
CA CYS A 87 9.15 -6.45 18.02
C CYS A 87 8.20 -7.48 18.64
N GLU A 88 8.05 -7.49 19.95
CA GLU A 88 7.09 -8.38 20.63
C GLU A 88 5.65 -7.98 20.34
N SER A 89 5.34 -6.68 20.38
CA SER A 89 3.99 -6.20 20.05
C SER A 89 3.61 -6.43 18.58
N LEU A 90 4.60 -6.47 17.67
CA LEU A 90 4.38 -6.80 16.25
C LEU A 90 4.14 -8.30 16.02
N ARG A 91 4.56 -9.15 16.95
CA ARG A 91 4.34 -10.60 16.91
C ARG A 91 2.98 -11.01 17.45
N GLU A 92 2.29 -10.10 18.13
CA GLU A 92 0.95 -10.38 18.64
C GLU A 92 -0.11 -10.28 17.55
N PRO A 93 -1.07 -11.21 17.52
CA PRO A 93 -2.25 -11.06 16.68
C PRO A 93 -2.98 -9.75 17.00
N PHE A 94 -3.54 -9.11 15.99
CA PHE A 94 -4.37 -7.94 16.18
C PHE A 94 -5.58 -7.98 15.25
N GLN A 95 -6.62 -7.27 15.62
CA GLN A 95 -7.90 -7.25 14.92
C GLN A 95 -8.12 -5.85 14.32
N PRO A 96 -7.71 -5.62 13.04
CA PRO A 96 -7.87 -4.31 12.40
C PRO A 96 -9.35 -3.95 12.18
N VAL A 97 -10.19 -4.96 11.97
CA VAL A 97 -11.66 -4.86 11.82
C VAL A 97 -12.31 -6.09 12.47
N PRO A 98 -13.57 -6.00 12.92
CA PRO A 98 -14.25 -7.08 13.65
C PRO A 98 -14.26 -8.44 12.96
N SER A 99 -14.23 -8.46 11.62
CA SER A 99 -14.32 -9.69 10.82
C SER A 99 -12.95 -10.30 10.47
N LEU A 100 -11.83 -9.68 10.83
CA LEU A 100 -10.51 -10.16 10.43
C LEU A 100 -9.49 -10.03 11.57
N THR A 101 -8.75 -11.09 11.80
CA THR A 101 -7.57 -11.09 12.68
C THR A 101 -6.32 -11.24 11.83
N VAL A 102 -5.34 -10.37 12.00
CA VAL A 102 -4.03 -10.48 11.37
C VAL A 102 -3.05 -11.01 12.40
N ARG A 103 -2.42 -12.12 12.07
CA ARG A 103 -1.39 -12.74 12.90
C ARG A 103 -0.08 -12.79 12.12
N PRO A 104 0.99 -12.22 12.68
CA PRO A 104 2.32 -12.36 12.11
C PRO A 104 2.70 -13.84 11.98
N TRP A 105 3.24 -14.20 10.83
CA TRP A 105 3.74 -15.56 10.61
C TRP A 105 5.03 -15.79 11.41
N SER A 106 5.20 -17.02 11.89
CA SER A 106 6.47 -17.51 12.42
C SER A 106 6.65 -18.97 12.01
N PRO A 107 7.90 -19.49 11.95
CA PRO A 107 8.16 -20.89 11.61
C PRO A 107 7.46 -21.91 12.54
N THR A 108 7.14 -21.50 13.76
CA THR A 108 6.43 -22.31 14.75
C THR A 108 4.92 -22.10 14.77
N ALA A 109 4.42 -21.15 13.96
CA ALA A 109 2.99 -20.88 13.89
C ALA A 109 2.27 -22.00 13.14
N SER A 110 1.34 -22.68 13.83
CA SER A 110 0.42 -23.60 13.17
C SER A 110 -0.53 -22.83 12.25
N ARG A 111 -0.88 -23.41 11.10
CA ARG A 111 -2.01 -22.92 10.30
C ARG A 111 -3.26 -22.91 11.17
N SER A 112 -3.98 -21.81 11.11
CA SER A 112 -5.32 -21.73 11.68
C SER A 112 -6.33 -22.10 10.62
N ASP A 113 -7.32 -22.92 10.99
CA ASP A 113 -8.50 -23.18 10.15
C ASP A 113 -9.52 -22.05 10.23
N ASP A 114 -9.23 -21.00 11.00
CA ASP A 114 -10.11 -19.82 11.08
C ASP A 114 -10.05 -19.03 9.76
N ARG A 115 -11.17 -19.06 9.05
CA ARG A 115 -11.35 -18.29 7.81
C ARG A 115 -11.18 -16.79 7.98
N HIS A 116 -11.26 -16.29 9.20
CA HIS A 116 -11.12 -14.87 9.54
C HIS A 116 -9.69 -14.49 9.93
N GLU A 117 -8.80 -15.45 10.10
CA GLU A 117 -7.40 -15.19 10.40
C GLU A 117 -6.56 -15.06 9.14
N ILE A 118 -5.74 -14.03 9.09
CA ILE A 118 -4.74 -13.78 8.05
C ILE A 118 -3.35 -13.98 8.64
N LEU A 119 -2.59 -14.95 8.13
CA LEU A 119 -1.17 -15.11 8.43
C LEU A 119 -0.36 -14.17 7.54
N LEU A 120 0.49 -13.36 8.13
CA LEU A 120 1.24 -12.36 7.39
C LEU A 120 2.74 -12.44 7.69
N ASP A 121 3.51 -12.80 6.67
CA ASP A 121 4.96 -12.57 6.62
C ASP A 121 5.17 -11.14 6.11
N SER A 122 5.74 -10.29 6.95
CA SER A 122 5.95 -8.87 6.64
C SER A 122 7.42 -8.47 6.62
N ASP A 123 8.32 -9.44 6.51
CA ASP A 123 9.76 -9.24 6.73
C ASP A 123 10.39 -8.09 5.95
N LEU A 124 9.89 -7.76 4.76
CA LEU A 124 10.51 -6.73 3.90
C LEU A 124 9.51 -5.80 3.20
N ALA A 125 8.19 -6.02 3.34
CA ALA A 125 7.20 -5.27 2.59
C ALA A 125 6.34 -4.36 3.47
N PHE A 126 5.99 -3.18 2.96
CA PHE A 126 4.94 -2.33 3.54
C PHE A 126 3.60 -3.08 3.53
N GLY A 127 2.78 -2.88 4.58
CA GLY A 127 1.44 -3.48 4.64
C GLY A 127 1.24 -4.48 5.77
N THR A 128 1.86 -4.23 6.95
CA THR A 128 1.62 -5.05 8.16
C THR A 128 0.17 -5.03 8.64
N GLY A 129 -0.67 -4.13 8.10
CA GLY A 129 -2.06 -3.95 8.51
C GLY A 129 -2.25 -3.03 9.72
N ARG A 130 -1.17 -2.63 10.40
CA ARG A 130 -1.24 -1.77 11.58
C ARG A 130 -1.36 -0.29 11.23
N HIS A 131 -0.93 0.10 10.03
CA HIS A 131 -1.01 1.48 9.59
C HIS A 131 -2.48 1.93 9.42
N PRO A 132 -2.85 3.16 9.85
CA PRO A 132 -4.22 3.67 9.73
C PRO A 132 -4.81 3.58 8.32
N THR A 133 -4.03 3.85 7.27
CA THR A 133 -4.50 3.77 5.88
C THR A 133 -4.90 2.35 5.47
N THR A 134 -4.11 1.34 5.89
CA THR A 134 -4.44 -0.06 5.64
C THR A 134 -5.70 -0.47 6.41
N GLN A 135 -5.83 0.00 7.66
CA GLN A 135 -7.03 -0.26 8.47
C GLN A 135 -8.28 0.38 7.87
N LEU A 136 -8.16 1.57 7.25
CA LEU A 136 -9.25 2.22 6.51
C LEU A 136 -9.67 1.39 5.29
N CYS A 137 -8.71 0.86 4.51
CA CYS A 137 -9.01 -0.03 3.39
C CYS A 137 -9.67 -1.35 3.86
N LEU A 138 -9.20 -1.95 4.95
CA LEU A 138 -9.81 -3.15 5.55
C LEU A 138 -11.22 -2.87 6.07
N LYS A 139 -11.45 -1.68 6.66
CA LYS A 139 -12.79 -1.26 7.07
C LYS A 139 -13.72 -1.12 5.86
N ALA A 140 -13.28 -0.44 4.79
CA ALA A 140 -14.05 -0.34 3.55
C ALA A 140 -14.40 -1.73 2.99
N LEU A 141 -13.43 -2.65 2.95
CA LEU A 141 -13.66 -4.03 2.53
C LEU A 141 -14.71 -4.73 3.37
N GLN A 142 -14.61 -4.62 4.70
CA GLN A 142 -15.60 -5.21 5.61
C GLN A 142 -17.00 -4.63 5.38
N ASP A 143 -17.12 -3.31 5.31
CA ASP A 143 -18.41 -2.63 5.11
C ASP A 143 -19.03 -3.01 3.76
N LEU A 144 -18.22 -3.07 2.70
CA LEU A 144 -18.65 -3.53 1.39
C LEU A 144 -19.07 -5.01 1.40
N SER A 145 -18.39 -5.86 2.18
CA SER A 145 -18.73 -7.29 2.27
C SER A 145 -20.04 -7.55 2.99
N CYS A 146 -20.32 -6.76 4.02
CA CYS A 146 -21.55 -6.89 4.85
C CYS A 146 -22.74 -6.13 4.24
N GLY A 147 -22.49 -5.19 3.35
CA GLY A 147 -23.52 -4.37 2.72
C GLY A 147 -24.27 -5.06 1.59
N LEU A 148 -25.27 -4.36 1.05
CA LEU A 148 -26.08 -4.86 -0.09
C LEU A 148 -25.26 -5.14 -1.35
N TRP A 149 -24.12 -4.46 -1.50
CA TRP A 149 -23.25 -4.64 -2.67
C TRP A 149 -22.54 -6.01 -2.62
N GLY A 150 -22.11 -6.44 -1.43
CA GLY A 150 -21.50 -7.75 -1.18
C GLY A 150 -20.21 -8.01 -1.95
N LEU A 151 -19.30 -8.83 -1.41
CA LEU A 151 -18.07 -9.26 -2.08
C LEU A 151 -18.20 -10.64 -2.73
N SER A 152 -19.25 -11.39 -2.39
CA SER A 152 -19.45 -12.76 -2.92
C SER A 152 -19.55 -12.76 -4.45
N GLY A 153 -18.70 -13.55 -5.09
CA GLY A 153 -18.64 -13.64 -6.55
C GLY A 153 -17.95 -12.47 -7.26
N LYS A 154 -17.48 -11.46 -6.53
CA LYS A 154 -16.82 -10.27 -7.09
C LYS A 154 -15.35 -10.53 -7.40
N SER A 155 -14.86 -9.83 -8.42
CA SER A 155 -13.44 -9.74 -8.76
C SER A 155 -12.83 -8.48 -8.13
N VAL A 156 -11.61 -8.61 -7.60
CA VAL A 156 -10.89 -7.53 -6.90
C VAL A 156 -9.51 -7.33 -7.51
N LEU A 157 -9.07 -6.08 -7.62
CA LEU A 157 -7.69 -5.71 -7.90
C LEU A 157 -7.10 -4.98 -6.70
N ASP A 158 -5.96 -5.42 -6.22
CA ASP A 158 -5.13 -4.75 -5.22
C ASP A 158 -3.90 -4.18 -5.94
N PHE A 159 -3.92 -2.87 -6.20
CA PHE A 159 -2.87 -2.19 -6.97
C PHE A 159 -1.83 -1.55 -6.04
N GLY A 160 -0.58 -1.98 -6.15
CA GLY A 160 0.49 -1.70 -5.19
C GLY A 160 0.29 -2.50 -3.91
N CYS A 161 0.19 -3.81 -4.05
CA CYS A 161 -0.33 -4.69 -3.00
C CYS A 161 0.62 -4.90 -1.80
N GLY A 162 1.91 -4.58 -1.92
CA GLY A 162 2.90 -4.80 -0.87
C GLY A 162 2.90 -6.25 -0.38
N THR A 163 2.45 -6.49 0.85
CA THR A 163 2.30 -7.84 1.43
C THR A 163 1.13 -8.65 0.88
N ALA A 164 0.29 -8.08 0.01
CA ALA A 164 -1.01 -8.59 -0.44
C ALA A 164 -2.06 -8.74 0.66
N LEU A 165 -1.92 -8.04 1.79
CA LEU A 165 -2.89 -8.12 2.88
C LEU A 165 -4.32 -7.79 2.43
N LEU A 166 -4.50 -6.75 1.61
CA LEU A 166 -5.83 -6.33 1.15
C LEU A 166 -6.45 -7.33 0.19
N ALA A 167 -5.68 -7.89 -0.75
CA ALA A 167 -6.14 -8.96 -1.64
C ALA A 167 -6.54 -10.23 -0.86
N ILE A 168 -5.71 -10.64 0.11
CA ILE A 168 -5.99 -11.78 0.99
C ILE A 168 -7.26 -11.52 1.81
N ALA A 169 -7.40 -10.32 2.38
CA ALA A 169 -8.60 -9.92 3.12
C ALA A 169 -9.85 -9.97 2.23
N ALA A 170 -9.78 -9.42 1.02
CA ALA A 170 -10.90 -9.47 0.07
C ALA A 170 -11.32 -10.90 -0.26
N ALA A 171 -10.37 -11.80 -0.51
CA ALA A 171 -10.65 -13.22 -0.75
C ALA A 171 -11.29 -13.90 0.47
N LYS A 172 -10.79 -13.63 1.68
CA LYS A 172 -11.38 -14.17 2.93
C LYS A 172 -12.78 -13.61 3.21
N LEU A 173 -13.06 -12.38 2.80
CA LEU A 173 -14.38 -11.74 2.89
C LEU A 173 -15.34 -12.11 1.75
N GLY A 174 -14.94 -13.01 0.84
CA GLY A 174 -15.87 -13.62 -0.11
C GLY A 174 -15.60 -13.29 -1.59
N ALA A 175 -14.59 -12.47 -1.92
CA ALA A 175 -14.21 -12.24 -3.31
C ALA A 175 -13.84 -13.56 -3.99
N SER A 176 -14.33 -13.75 -5.22
CA SER A 176 -14.11 -14.99 -5.97
C SER A 176 -12.74 -15.04 -6.64
N HIS A 177 -12.24 -13.90 -7.05
CA HIS A 177 -10.95 -13.77 -7.73
C HIS A 177 -10.31 -12.44 -7.37
N CYS A 178 -9.04 -12.46 -6.99
CA CYS A 178 -8.26 -11.27 -6.68
C CYS A 178 -6.99 -11.25 -7.54
N GLN A 179 -6.79 -10.17 -8.27
CA GLN A 179 -5.50 -9.83 -8.84
C GLN A 179 -4.79 -8.90 -7.85
N ALA A 180 -3.49 -9.06 -7.69
CA ALA A 180 -2.68 -8.15 -6.91
C ALA A 180 -1.40 -7.83 -7.67
N VAL A 181 -1.09 -6.56 -7.82
CA VAL A 181 0.03 -6.09 -8.63
C VAL A 181 0.99 -5.31 -7.77
N GLU A 182 2.28 -5.63 -7.87
CA GLU A 182 3.34 -4.97 -7.12
C GLU A 182 4.56 -4.74 -8.02
N ILE A 183 5.10 -3.53 -7.99
CA ILE A 183 6.23 -3.16 -8.83
C ILE A 183 7.57 -3.65 -8.25
N ASP A 184 7.68 -3.68 -6.93
CA ASP A 184 8.88 -4.16 -6.24
C ASP A 184 8.93 -5.71 -6.28
N PRO A 185 9.98 -6.31 -6.87
CA PRO A 185 10.10 -7.76 -6.97
C PRO A 185 10.20 -8.45 -5.60
N GLU A 186 10.81 -7.83 -4.58
CA GLU A 186 10.92 -8.39 -3.24
C GLU A 186 9.57 -8.39 -2.53
N ALA A 187 8.82 -7.29 -2.63
CA ALA A 187 7.47 -7.20 -2.12
C ALA A 187 6.52 -8.18 -2.84
N ALA A 188 6.61 -8.29 -4.17
CA ALA A 188 5.83 -9.26 -4.94
C ALA A 188 6.14 -10.71 -4.53
N ALA A 189 7.42 -11.04 -4.23
CA ALA A 189 7.80 -12.35 -3.70
C ALA A 189 7.20 -12.60 -2.31
N THR A 190 7.21 -11.59 -1.44
CA THR A 190 6.57 -11.65 -0.11
C THR A 190 5.05 -11.83 -0.24
N ALA A 191 4.40 -11.07 -1.13
CA ALA A 191 2.98 -11.22 -1.43
C ALA A 191 2.63 -12.65 -1.85
N LYS A 192 3.42 -13.26 -2.74
CA LYS A 192 3.23 -14.66 -3.17
C LYS A 192 3.33 -15.63 -1.99
N ARG A 193 4.34 -15.46 -1.12
CA ARG A 193 4.45 -16.30 0.09
C ARG A 193 3.22 -16.15 0.99
N ASN A 194 2.74 -14.94 1.21
CA ASN A 194 1.55 -14.68 2.02
C ASN A 194 0.29 -15.33 1.45
N VAL A 195 0.10 -15.30 0.14
CA VAL A 195 -1.02 -15.98 -0.52
C VAL A 195 -0.96 -17.49 -0.26
N VAL A 196 0.22 -18.10 -0.39
CA VAL A 196 0.44 -19.54 -0.10
C VAL A 196 0.17 -19.85 1.38
N LEU A 197 0.69 -19.03 2.30
CA LEU A 197 0.48 -19.18 3.75
C LEU A 197 -1.00 -19.21 4.13
N ASN A 198 -1.80 -18.41 3.44
CA ASN A 198 -3.25 -18.33 3.67
C ASN A 198 -4.08 -19.35 2.87
N GLY A 199 -3.45 -20.20 2.06
CA GLY A 199 -4.13 -21.22 1.25
C GLY A 199 -5.04 -20.63 0.16
N LEU A 200 -4.65 -19.48 -0.43
CA LEU A 200 -5.47 -18.73 -1.38
C LEU A 200 -4.90 -18.69 -2.81
N SER A 201 -3.97 -19.59 -3.14
CA SER A 201 -3.31 -19.61 -4.46
C SER A 201 -4.25 -19.88 -5.64
N ASP A 202 -5.42 -20.41 -5.36
CA ASP A 202 -6.50 -20.65 -6.33
C ASP A 202 -7.36 -19.39 -6.61
N ARG A 203 -7.30 -18.40 -5.73
CA ARG A 203 -8.15 -17.20 -5.78
C ARG A 203 -7.39 -15.88 -5.87
N VAL A 204 -6.15 -15.84 -5.41
CA VAL A 204 -5.32 -14.63 -5.39
C VAL A 204 -4.09 -14.83 -6.27
N VAL A 205 -3.99 -14.03 -7.32
CA VAL A 205 -2.87 -14.05 -8.28
C VAL A 205 -2.02 -12.81 -8.08
N ILE A 206 -0.71 -13.01 -7.87
CA ILE A 206 0.28 -11.92 -7.72
C ILE A 206 1.07 -11.76 -9.01
N SER A 207 1.03 -10.57 -9.59
CA SER A 207 1.82 -10.17 -10.75
C SER A 207 2.81 -9.09 -10.38
N GLN A 208 4.05 -9.21 -10.85
CA GLN A 208 5.02 -8.13 -10.74
C GLN A 208 4.83 -7.16 -11.91
N GLY A 209 4.77 -5.87 -11.62
CA GLY A 209 4.62 -4.82 -12.63
C GLY A 209 3.72 -3.69 -12.16
N SER A 210 3.16 -2.96 -13.12
CA SER A 210 2.21 -1.88 -12.92
C SER A 210 0.93 -2.15 -13.72
N TRP A 211 0.30 -1.13 -14.31
CA TRP A 211 -0.96 -1.29 -15.05
C TRP A 211 -0.87 -2.30 -16.22
N GLU A 212 0.31 -2.46 -16.82
CA GLU A 212 0.56 -3.44 -17.87
C GLU A 212 0.41 -4.90 -17.41
N ALA A 213 0.49 -5.13 -16.10
CA ALA A 213 0.31 -6.46 -15.50
C ALA A 213 -1.14 -6.72 -15.04
N VAL A 214 -2.05 -5.76 -15.22
CA VAL A 214 -3.47 -5.89 -14.84
C VAL A 214 -4.26 -6.49 -15.99
N GLU A 215 -5.01 -7.55 -15.71
CA GLU A 215 -5.85 -8.21 -16.68
C GLU A 215 -7.32 -7.82 -16.53
N GLY A 216 -7.89 -7.27 -17.59
CA GLY A 216 -9.32 -7.03 -17.70
C GLY A 216 -9.87 -5.95 -16.76
N ARG A 217 -11.13 -6.13 -16.36
CA ARG A 217 -11.85 -5.21 -15.46
C ARG A 217 -12.38 -5.94 -14.25
N VAL A 218 -12.34 -5.25 -13.09
CA VAL A 218 -12.76 -5.78 -11.80
C VAL A 218 -14.01 -5.08 -11.26
N ASP A 219 -14.65 -5.72 -10.29
CA ASP A 219 -15.77 -5.12 -9.55
C ASP A 219 -15.29 -4.16 -8.48
N LEU A 220 -14.15 -4.43 -7.86
CA LEU A 220 -13.54 -3.60 -6.81
C LEU A 220 -12.05 -3.39 -7.08
N LEU A 221 -11.59 -2.16 -6.99
CA LEU A 221 -10.17 -1.80 -7.03
C LEU A 221 -9.76 -1.19 -5.70
N LEU A 222 -8.66 -1.68 -5.15
CA LEU A 222 -8.02 -1.18 -3.93
C LEU A 222 -6.68 -0.55 -4.31
N ALA A 223 -6.40 0.65 -3.79
CA ALA A 223 -5.10 1.30 -3.97
C ALA A 223 -4.75 2.08 -2.70
N ASN A 224 -3.85 1.52 -1.90
CA ASN A 224 -3.31 2.19 -0.70
C ASN A 224 -1.91 2.70 -1.01
N LEU A 225 -1.83 3.85 -1.65
CA LEU A 225 -0.61 4.41 -2.23
C LEU A 225 -0.41 5.86 -1.81
N VAL A 226 0.83 6.32 -1.76
CA VAL A 226 1.12 7.74 -1.50
C VAL A 226 0.50 8.64 -2.57
N PRO A 227 0.14 9.89 -2.23
CA PRO A 227 -0.59 10.80 -3.13
C PRO A 227 0.07 10.99 -4.49
N SER A 228 1.39 11.13 -4.53
CA SER A 228 2.13 11.30 -5.77
C SER A 228 1.95 10.14 -6.75
N VAL A 229 1.93 8.91 -6.22
CA VAL A 229 1.68 7.72 -7.04
C VAL A 229 0.22 7.68 -7.49
N LEU A 230 -0.74 7.99 -6.59
CA LEU A 230 -2.16 8.06 -6.95
C LEU A 230 -2.44 9.08 -8.05
N LEU A 231 -1.86 10.28 -7.97
CA LEU A 231 -2.04 11.32 -9.00
C LEU A 231 -1.39 10.94 -10.34
N ARG A 232 -0.25 10.25 -10.29
CA ARG A 232 0.47 9.83 -11.49
C ARG A 232 -0.18 8.65 -12.20
N THR A 233 -0.68 7.68 -11.44
CA THR A 233 -1.14 6.39 -12.00
C THR A 233 -2.65 6.19 -11.92
N GLY A 234 -3.35 6.96 -11.08
CA GLY A 234 -4.77 6.76 -10.77
C GLY A 234 -5.73 7.07 -11.94
N SER A 235 -5.26 7.74 -13.01
CA SER A 235 -6.04 7.96 -14.23
C SER A 235 -6.48 6.66 -14.91
N GLU A 236 -5.76 5.56 -14.69
CA GLU A 236 -6.07 4.25 -15.24
C GLU A 236 -7.19 3.52 -14.46
N ILE A 237 -7.47 3.92 -13.22
CA ILE A 237 -8.45 3.23 -12.35
C ILE A 237 -9.82 3.05 -13.03
N PRO A 238 -10.44 4.07 -13.67
CA PRO A 238 -11.76 3.88 -14.31
C PRO A 238 -11.75 2.88 -15.47
N ALA A 239 -10.62 2.76 -16.20
CA ALA A 239 -10.49 1.81 -17.30
C ALA A 239 -10.52 0.36 -16.83
N HIS A 240 -10.00 0.10 -15.62
CA HIS A 240 -9.94 -1.23 -14.99
C HIS A 240 -11.15 -1.54 -14.10
N LEU A 241 -12.11 -0.64 -13.96
CA LEU A 241 -13.38 -0.90 -13.27
C LEU A 241 -14.48 -1.30 -14.25
N ARG A 242 -15.27 -2.28 -13.85
CA ARG A 242 -16.56 -2.60 -14.50
C ARG A 242 -17.55 -1.44 -14.29
N GLU A 243 -18.63 -1.43 -15.06
CA GLU A 243 -19.76 -0.53 -14.81
C GLU A 243 -20.33 -0.78 -13.41
N GLN A 244 -20.57 0.31 -12.66
CA GLN A 244 -20.95 0.27 -11.23
C GLN A 244 -19.89 -0.41 -10.33
N GLY A 245 -18.68 -0.60 -10.85
CA GLY A 245 -17.53 -1.04 -10.06
C GLY A 245 -17.12 0.03 -9.06
N ARG A 246 -16.46 -0.40 -8.00
CA ARG A 246 -16.04 0.49 -6.91
C ARG A 246 -14.54 0.57 -6.78
N ALA A 247 -14.05 1.69 -6.28
CA ALA A 247 -12.67 1.88 -5.90
C ALA A 247 -12.57 2.32 -4.44
N VAL A 248 -11.58 1.78 -3.74
CA VAL A 248 -11.15 2.26 -2.42
C VAL A 248 -9.74 2.77 -2.55
N VAL A 249 -9.54 4.04 -2.30
CA VAL A 249 -8.22 4.66 -2.34
C VAL A 249 -7.86 5.24 -0.98
N SER A 250 -6.61 5.08 -0.57
CA SER A 250 -6.06 5.60 0.68
C SER A 250 -4.55 5.85 0.53
N GLY A 251 -3.88 6.26 1.61
CA GLY A 251 -2.46 6.60 1.61
C GLY A 251 -2.21 8.10 1.64
N PHE A 252 -3.24 8.89 1.93
CA PHE A 252 -3.18 10.35 2.00
C PHE A 252 -3.80 10.89 3.29
N GLY A 253 -3.34 12.08 3.68
CA GLY A 253 -3.82 12.76 4.86
C GLY A 253 -5.04 13.65 4.60
N ARG A 254 -5.59 14.21 5.70
CA ARG A 254 -6.75 15.12 5.66
C ARG A 254 -6.54 16.31 4.73
N ASN A 255 -5.34 16.87 4.72
CA ASN A 255 -4.99 18.04 3.90
C ASN A 255 -4.99 17.77 2.39
N GLN A 256 -4.90 16.50 1.98
CA GLN A 256 -4.90 16.08 0.58
C GLN A 256 -6.22 15.46 0.13
N SER A 257 -7.16 15.27 1.08
CA SER A 257 -8.43 14.58 0.79
C SER A 257 -9.26 15.25 -0.31
N GLN A 258 -9.36 16.58 -0.29
CA GLN A 258 -10.12 17.31 -1.31
C GLN A 258 -9.44 17.22 -2.69
N GLU A 259 -8.11 17.33 -2.74
CA GLU A 259 -7.36 17.19 -3.99
C GLU A 259 -7.57 15.80 -4.63
N MET A 260 -7.54 14.75 -3.80
CA MET A 260 -7.78 13.37 -4.25
C MET A 260 -9.22 13.20 -4.75
N GLU A 261 -10.20 13.71 -4.02
CA GLU A 261 -11.60 13.63 -4.42
C GLU A 261 -11.86 14.37 -5.74
N ASP A 262 -11.35 15.58 -5.89
CA ASP A 262 -11.45 16.35 -7.12
C ASP A 262 -10.78 15.68 -8.31
N PHE A 263 -9.60 15.04 -8.07
CA PHE A 263 -8.89 14.28 -9.08
C PHE A 263 -9.74 13.12 -9.60
N PHE A 264 -10.21 12.25 -8.71
CA PHE A 264 -10.99 11.08 -9.11
C PHE A 264 -12.39 11.44 -9.63
N SER A 265 -13.00 12.52 -9.14
CA SER A 265 -14.27 13.02 -9.66
C SER A 265 -14.18 13.44 -11.14
N ARG A 266 -13.08 14.11 -11.54
CA ARG A 266 -12.82 14.45 -12.96
C ARG A 266 -12.64 13.21 -13.84
N LEU A 267 -12.27 12.08 -13.25
CA LEU A 267 -12.14 10.80 -13.95
C LEU A 267 -13.44 9.98 -13.99
N GLY A 268 -14.55 10.53 -13.52
CA GLY A 268 -15.86 9.87 -13.53
C GLY A 268 -16.07 8.90 -12.36
N LEU A 269 -15.32 9.03 -11.26
CA LEU A 269 -15.55 8.30 -10.03
C LEU A 269 -16.26 9.19 -9.02
N LYS A 270 -17.42 8.76 -8.55
CA LYS A 270 -18.20 9.48 -7.55
C LYS A 270 -17.90 8.93 -6.16
N THR A 271 -17.44 9.78 -5.25
CA THR A 271 -17.29 9.42 -3.84
C THR A 271 -18.65 9.10 -3.21
N THR A 272 -18.73 7.91 -2.62
CA THR A 272 -19.92 7.42 -1.91
C THR A 272 -19.71 7.42 -0.41
N GLU A 273 -18.46 7.32 0.05
CA GLU A 273 -18.13 7.32 1.47
C GLU A 273 -16.73 7.91 1.70
N HIS A 274 -16.60 8.68 2.79
CA HIS A 274 -15.33 9.17 3.32
C HIS A 274 -15.06 8.42 4.61
N LEU A 275 -13.89 7.76 4.67
CA LEU A 275 -13.43 7.11 5.89
C LEU A 275 -12.26 7.89 6.47
N GLU A 276 -12.23 7.97 7.80
CA GLU A 276 -11.19 8.68 8.52
C GLU A 276 -10.67 7.89 9.72
N ARG A 277 -9.39 7.98 9.95
CA ARG A 277 -8.72 7.45 11.14
C ARG A 277 -7.50 8.32 11.45
N GLN A 278 -7.52 9.01 12.58
CA GLN A 278 -6.52 10.03 12.92
C GLN A 278 -6.42 11.09 11.80
N GLU A 279 -5.22 11.41 11.32
CA GLU A 279 -5.00 12.32 10.19
C GLU A 279 -5.28 11.71 8.81
N TRP A 280 -5.46 10.39 8.73
CA TRP A 280 -5.55 9.64 7.46
C TRP A 280 -6.98 9.55 6.93
N ARG A 281 -7.06 9.46 5.61
CA ARG A 281 -8.32 9.37 4.87
C ARG A 281 -8.31 8.22 3.88
N ALA A 282 -9.52 7.72 3.61
CA ALA A 282 -9.80 6.88 2.46
C ALA A 282 -11.11 7.31 1.80
N LEU A 283 -11.17 7.14 0.49
CA LEU A 283 -12.37 7.38 -0.31
C LEU A 283 -12.90 6.05 -0.82
N VAL A 284 -14.19 5.81 -0.64
CA VAL A 284 -14.92 4.76 -1.35
C VAL A 284 -15.67 5.43 -2.49
N MET A 285 -15.42 4.98 -3.71
CA MET A 285 -15.97 5.61 -4.91
C MET A 285 -16.68 4.58 -5.77
N GLU A 286 -17.62 5.02 -6.55
CA GLU A 286 -18.35 4.23 -7.55
C GLU A 286 -18.15 4.85 -8.94
N LYS A 287 -17.91 4.00 -9.94
CA LYS A 287 -17.79 4.42 -11.33
C LYS A 287 -19.17 4.88 -11.82
N ASN A 288 -19.22 6.10 -12.34
CA ASN A 288 -20.44 6.64 -12.96
C ASN A 288 -20.89 5.73 -14.10
N LYS A 289 -22.19 5.64 -14.29
CA LYS A 289 -22.75 5.03 -15.52
C LYS A 289 -22.33 5.89 -16.71
N ALA A 290 -21.83 5.26 -17.75
CA ALA A 290 -21.54 5.92 -19.02
C ALA A 290 -22.82 6.43 -19.69
#